data_da5839e6a8a13d63866b51268fabe473
#
_entry.id   da5839e6a8a13d63866b51268fabe473
#
_cell.length_a   1.000
_cell.length_b   1.000
_cell.length_c   1.000
_cell.angle_alpha   90.00
_cell.angle_beta   90.00
_cell.angle_gamma   90.00
#
_symmetry.space_group_name_H-M   'P 1'
#
loop_
_entity.id
_entity.type
_entity.pdbx_description
1 polymer ?
#
loop_
_entity_poly.entity_id
_entity_poly.type
_entity_poly.pdbx_seq_one_letter_code
_entity_poly.pdbx_strand_id
1 'polypeptide(L)'
;RERIAKLLRFASTRGEGATQDISLDDYILRMVPGQDAIYFVTADSHTAARGSPQIEALVARGVEVLLLSDRIDEWMSSYLSSYAGKTLQHVGKGEIDLDKLGAAPDKAAREEAAKAAEPLLVRLRGLLDGKVSDVRASQRLTDSPSCLVLNSHDMAVHMQRLLRQAGHDLEST
;
A
#
# COMPACT_ATOMS: atom_id res chain seq x y z
N ARG A 1 -18.79 11.83 11.05
CA ARG A 1 -17.89 10.97 10.27
C ARG A 1 -17.53 9.70 11.06
N GLU A 2 -17.03 9.81 12.30
CA GLU A 2 -16.61 8.65 13.12
C GLU A 2 -17.73 7.64 13.35
N ARG A 3 -18.98 8.08 13.60
CA ARG A 3 -20.13 7.18 13.77
C ARG A 3 -20.40 6.33 12.53
N ILE A 4 -20.17 6.87 11.34
CA ILE A 4 -20.29 6.12 10.07
C ILE A 4 -19.12 5.17 9.90
N ALA A 5 -17.90 5.62 10.20
CA ALA A 5 -16.69 4.79 10.10
C ALA A 5 -16.79 3.51 10.94
N LYS A 6 -17.46 3.52 12.09
CA LYS A 6 -17.72 2.33 12.92
C LYS A 6 -18.58 1.26 12.24
N LEU A 7 -19.41 1.66 11.28
CA LEU A 7 -20.29 0.76 10.55
C LEU A 7 -19.62 0.13 9.32
N LEU A 8 -18.51 0.69 8.86
CA LEU A 8 -17.78 0.17 7.72
C LEU A 8 -17.19 -1.21 8.04
N ARG A 9 -17.21 -2.06 7.02
CA ARG A 9 -16.60 -3.39 7.05
C ARG A 9 -15.73 -3.58 5.83
N PHE A 10 -14.59 -4.23 6.03
CA PHE A 10 -13.56 -4.39 5.01
C PHE A 10 -13.11 -5.84 4.92
N ALA A 11 -12.66 -6.25 3.75
CA ALA A 11 -11.82 -7.43 3.62
C ALA A 11 -10.39 -7.09 4.08
N SER A 12 -9.65 -8.08 4.55
CA SER A 12 -8.26 -7.89 4.98
C SER A 12 -7.38 -9.08 4.62
N THR A 13 -6.07 -8.90 4.77
CA THR A 13 -5.09 -9.98 4.57
C THR A 13 -5.21 -11.13 5.58
N ARG A 14 -5.87 -10.91 6.73
CA ARG A 14 -6.16 -11.93 7.74
C ARG A 14 -7.52 -12.61 7.56
N GLY A 15 -8.41 -11.97 6.80
CA GLY A 15 -9.74 -12.52 6.50
C GLY A 15 -9.68 -13.68 5.50
N GLU A 16 -10.73 -14.48 5.48
CA GLU A 16 -10.93 -15.54 4.49
C GLU A 16 -11.66 -15.00 3.26
N GLY A 17 -11.05 -15.17 2.08
CA GLY A 17 -11.65 -14.75 0.82
C GLY A 17 -11.90 -13.24 0.78
N ALA A 18 -12.97 -12.85 0.07
CA ALA A 18 -13.38 -11.47 -0.14
C ALA A 18 -14.43 -10.98 0.87
N THR A 19 -14.63 -11.70 1.99
CA THR A 19 -15.61 -11.34 3.01
C THR A 19 -15.24 -10.02 3.67
N GLN A 20 -16.18 -9.08 3.67
CA GLN A 20 -16.04 -7.76 4.30
C GLN A 20 -16.67 -7.79 5.69
N ASP A 21 -15.96 -8.31 6.67
CA ASP A 21 -16.43 -8.47 8.04
C ASP A 21 -15.57 -7.74 9.09
N ILE A 22 -14.42 -7.21 8.68
CA ILE A 22 -13.47 -6.55 9.57
C ILE A 22 -13.85 -5.08 9.78
N SER A 23 -14.10 -4.69 11.01
CA SER A 23 -14.26 -3.27 11.40
C SER A 23 -12.90 -2.60 11.63
N LEU A 24 -12.87 -1.26 11.63
CA LEU A 24 -11.65 -0.52 11.99
C LEU A 24 -11.28 -0.74 13.46
N ASP A 25 -12.25 -0.96 14.35
CA ASP A 25 -11.98 -1.29 15.75
C ASP A 25 -11.29 -2.65 15.87
N ASP A 26 -11.77 -3.68 15.15
CA ASP A 26 -11.13 -5.01 15.11
C ASP A 26 -9.71 -4.95 14.56
N TYR A 27 -9.49 -4.13 13.52
CA TYR A 27 -8.16 -3.91 12.96
C TYR A 27 -7.20 -3.32 14.00
N ILE A 28 -7.63 -2.26 14.71
CA ILE A 28 -6.80 -1.60 15.73
C ILE A 28 -6.42 -2.56 16.85
N LEU A 29 -7.32 -3.43 17.29
CA LEU A 29 -7.03 -4.44 18.33
C LEU A 29 -5.95 -5.45 17.90
N ARG A 30 -5.75 -5.63 16.61
CA ARG A 30 -4.78 -6.60 16.04
C ARG A 30 -3.51 -5.94 15.50
N MET A 31 -3.34 -4.62 15.68
CA MET A 31 -2.14 -3.92 15.26
C MET A 31 -0.90 -4.48 15.96
N VAL A 32 0.18 -4.60 15.22
CA VAL A 32 1.46 -5.07 15.78
C VAL A 32 2.15 -3.95 16.58
N PRO A 33 3.05 -4.29 17.54
CA PRO A 33 3.84 -3.29 18.24
C PRO A 33 4.60 -2.39 17.28
N GLY A 34 4.59 -1.08 17.55
CA GLY A 34 5.22 -0.07 16.69
C GLY A 34 4.37 0.39 15.51
N GLN A 35 3.21 -0.22 15.27
CA GLN A 35 2.29 0.21 14.22
C GLN A 35 1.52 1.46 14.67
N ASP A 36 1.57 2.51 13.87
CA ASP A 36 0.91 3.80 14.13
C ASP A 36 -0.19 4.14 13.11
N ALA A 37 -0.29 3.38 12.02
CA ALA A 37 -1.26 3.60 10.95
C ALA A 37 -2.10 2.36 10.64
N ILE A 38 -3.30 2.58 10.12
CA ILE A 38 -4.16 1.57 9.50
C ILE A 38 -3.77 1.48 8.02
N TYR A 39 -3.20 0.36 7.61
CA TYR A 39 -2.74 0.17 6.24
C TYR A 39 -3.84 -0.39 5.34
N PHE A 40 -3.94 0.15 4.14
CA PHE A 40 -4.88 -0.33 3.13
C PHE A 40 -4.29 -0.27 1.72
N VAL A 41 -4.80 -1.11 0.82
CA VAL A 41 -4.51 -1.09 -0.62
C VAL A 41 -5.82 -1.04 -1.39
N THR A 42 -5.84 -0.31 -2.50
CA THR A 42 -6.96 -0.28 -3.45
C THR A 42 -6.60 -1.01 -4.73
N ALA A 43 -7.52 -1.80 -5.28
CA ALA A 43 -7.33 -2.53 -6.53
C ALA A 43 -8.67 -2.82 -7.22
N ASP A 44 -8.60 -3.26 -8.49
CA ASP A 44 -9.78 -3.58 -9.32
C ASP A 44 -10.56 -4.82 -8.81
N SER A 45 -9.95 -5.64 -7.98
CA SER A 45 -10.56 -6.81 -7.37
C SER A 45 -9.86 -7.22 -6.08
N HIS A 46 -10.56 -7.98 -5.22
CA HIS A 46 -9.97 -8.55 -4.01
C HIS A 46 -8.70 -9.39 -4.30
N THR A 47 -8.72 -10.21 -5.35
CA THR A 47 -7.56 -11.03 -5.75
C THR A 47 -6.37 -10.16 -6.13
N ALA A 48 -6.59 -9.06 -6.87
CA ALA A 48 -5.55 -8.11 -7.23
C ALA A 48 -5.01 -7.35 -6.01
N ALA A 49 -5.89 -6.96 -5.07
CA ALA A 49 -5.47 -6.34 -3.81
C ALA A 49 -4.59 -7.29 -2.97
N ARG A 50 -5.03 -8.55 -2.81
CA ARG A 50 -4.34 -9.57 -2.03
C ARG A 50 -3.00 -9.99 -2.63
N GLY A 51 -2.87 -9.99 -3.97
CA GLY A 51 -1.63 -10.29 -4.71
C GLY A 51 -0.77 -9.05 -5.00
N SER A 52 -1.05 -7.91 -4.39
CA SER A 52 -0.29 -6.69 -4.65
C SER A 52 1.13 -6.77 -4.10
N PRO A 53 2.17 -6.51 -4.90
CA PRO A 53 3.56 -6.45 -4.42
C PRO A 53 3.77 -5.43 -3.28
N GLN A 54 2.92 -4.43 -3.21
CA GLN A 54 3.03 -3.34 -2.23
C GLN A 54 2.76 -3.79 -0.79
N ILE A 55 2.06 -4.92 -0.58
CA ILE A 55 1.72 -5.43 0.75
C ILE A 55 2.65 -6.54 1.24
N GLU A 56 3.51 -7.11 0.38
CA GLU A 56 4.32 -8.29 0.69
C GLU A 56 5.11 -8.16 2.00
N ALA A 57 5.90 -7.09 2.13
CA ALA A 57 6.75 -6.90 3.30
C ALA A 57 5.96 -6.58 4.59
N LEU A 58 4.75 -6.01 4.48
CA LEU A 58 3.87 -5.81 5.63
C LEU A 58 3.31 -7.15 6.10
N VAL A 59 2.79 -7.96 5.18
CA VAL A 59 2.25 -9.29 5.47
C VAL A 59 3.34 -10.20 6.04
N ALA A 60 4.55 -10.18 5.49
CA ALA A 60 5.69 -10.93 6.00
C ALA A 60 6.07 -10.55 7.45
N ARG A 61 5.74 -9.34 7.89
CA ARG A 61 5.93 -8.86 9.27
C ARG A 61 4.71 -9.09 10.17
N GLY A 62 3.67 -9.78 9.67
CA GLY A 62 2.44 -10.02 10.40
C GLY A 62 1.53 -8.79 10.52
N VAL A 63 1.80 -7.73 9.75
CA VAL A 63 0.95 -6.53 9.69
C VAL A 63 -0.27 -6.82 8.82
N GLU A 64 -1.45 -6.59 9.38
CA GLU A 64 -2.69 -6.70 8.64
C GLU A 64 -2.84 -5.52 7.67
N VAL A 65 -3.36 -5.78 6.46
CA VAL A 65 -3.67 -4.74 5.46
C VAL A 65 -5.11 -4.90 5.02
N LEU A 66 -5.88 -3.80 5.00
CA LEU A 66 -7.24 -3.78 4.47
C LEU A 66 -7.19 -3.84 2.94
N LEU A 67 -8.05 -4.69 2.36
CA LEU A 67 -8.13 -4.94 0.92
C LEU A 67 -9.39 -4.27 0.38
N LEU A 68 -9.22 -3.12 -0.24
CA LEU A 68 -10.28 -2.29 -0.75
C LEU A 68 -10.42 -2.52 -2.26
N SER A 69 -11.58 -3.03 -2.69
CA SER A 69 -11.82 -3.39 -4.09
C SER A 69 -13.13 -2.82 -4.65
N ASP A 70 -13.86 -2.06 -3.87
CA ASP A 70 -15.07 -1.40 -4.31
C ASP A 70 -14.77 -0.02 -4.93
N ARG A 71 -15.54 0.37 -5.95
CA ARG A 71 -15.34 1.67 -6.61
C ARG A 71 -15.45 2.86 -5.67
N ILE A 72 -16.25 2.73 -4.62
CA ILE A 72 -16.45 3.79 -3.62
C ILE A 72 -15.24 3.97 -2.69
N ASP A 73 -14.39 2.96 -2.56
CA ASP A 73 -13.30 2.94 -1.59
C ASP A 73 -12.27 4.07 -1.81
N GLU A 74 -12.02 4.43 -3.06
CA GLU A 74 -11.12 5.53 -3.40
C GLU A 74 -11.64 6.88 -2.88
N TRP A 75 -12.95 7.11 -3.03
CA TRP A 75 -13.56 8.33 -2.46
C TRP A 75 -13.64 8.25 -0.94
N MET A 76 -14.03 7.10 -0.40
CA MET A 76 -14.09 6.88 1.04
C MET A 76 -12.73 7.18 1.69
N SER A 77 -11.65 6.64 1.17
CA SER A 77 -10.29 6.83 1.69
C SER A 77 -9.81 8.28 1.61
N SER A 78 -10.27 9.04 0.60
CA SER A 78 -9.99 10.48 0.48
C SER A 78 -10.64 11.32 1.58
N TYR A 79 -11.76 10.86 2.14
CA TYR A 79 -12.49 11.57 3.21
C TYR A 79 -12.28 11.01 4.61
N LEU A 80 -11.80 9.77 4.71
CA LEU A 80 -11.49 9.10 5.97
C LEU A 80 -9.96 8.97 6.10
N SER A 81 -9.32 10.04 6.51
CA SER A 81 -7.86 10.10 6.69
C SER A 81 -7.36 9.54 8.02
N SER A 82 -8.25 9.43 9.03
CA SER A 82 -7.90 8.91 10.34
C SER A 82 -9.11 8.30 11.05
N TYR A 83 -8.86 7.36 11.96
CA TYR A 83 -9.86 6.74 12.81
C TYR A 83 -9.24 6.40 14.18
N ALA A 84 -9.92 6.78 15.27
CA ALA A 84 -9.46 6.57 16.65
C ALA A 84 -8.00 6.97 16.90
N GLY A 85 -7.57 8.11 16.33
CA GLY A 85 -6.21 8.64 16.46
C GLY A 85 -5.15 7.94 15.58
N LYS A 86 -5.54 6.96 14.75
CA LYS A 86 -4.67 6.27 13.79
C LYS A 86 -4.90 6.80 12.38
N THR A 87 -3.84 7.10 11.64
CA THR A 87 -3.92 7.52 10.24
C THR A 87 -4.27 6.34 9.36
N LEU A 88 -5.15 6.53 8.37
CA LEU A 88 -5.34 5.57 7.27
C LEU A 88 -4.28 5.84 6.20
N GLN A 89 -3.43 4.86 5.92
CA GLN A 89 -2.32 4.99 4.98
C GLN A 89 -2.43 3.99 3.83
N HIS A 90 -2.49 4.54 2.61
CA HIS A 90 -2.43 3.72 1.41
C HIS A 90 -1.01 3.17 1.21
N VAL A 91 -0.86 1.85 1.14
CA VAL A 91 0.46 1.21 1.06
C VAL A 91 1.24 1.50 -0.23
N GLY A 92 0.55 1.87 -1.30
CA GLY A 92 1.16 2.26 -2.59
C GLY A 92 1.62 3.71 -2.65
N LYS A 93 1.46 4.50 -1.57
CA LYS A 93 1.81 5.93 -1.53
C LYS A 93 2.81 6.25 -0.44
N GLY A 94 3.73 7.15 -0.75
CA GLY A 94 4.72 7.63 0.20
C GLY A 94 5.63 6.54 0.75
N GLU A 95 6.31 6.82 1.83
CA GLU A 95 7.19 5.87 2.51
C GLU A 95 6.50 5.25 3.72
N ILE A 96 6.80 3.98 3.96
CA ILE A 96 6.40 3.25 5.17
C ILE A 96 7.67 2.87 5.90
N ASP A 97 7.78 3.28 7.16
CA ASP A 97 8.89 2.91 8.01
C ASP A 97 8.69 1.46 8.50
N LEU A 98 9.16 0.53 7.68
CA LEU A 98 9.06 -0.89 7.96
C LEU A 98 9.95 -1.35 9.11
N ASP A 99 10.96 -0.56 9.50
CA ASP A 99 11.88 -0.91 10.58
C ASP A 99 11.22 -0.79 11.96
N LYS A 100 10.14 -0.02 12.07
CA LYS A 100 9.32 0.06 13.29
C LYS A 100 8.30 -1.07 13.43
N LEU A 101 8.07 -1.84 12.36
CA LEU A 101 6.98 -2.82 12.28
C LEU A 101 7.51 -4.25 12.42
N GLY A 102 7.19 -4.89 13.54
CA GLY A 102 7.47 -6.32 13.77
C GLY A 102 8.95 -6.70 13.72
N ALA A 103 9.23 -7.98 13.44
CA ALA A 103 10.59 -8.48 13.29
C ALA A 103 11.21 -7.99 11.98
N ALA A 104 12.14 -7.04 12.07
CA ALA A 104 12.87 -6.56 10.89
C ALA A 104 13.84 -7.65 10.38
N PRO A 105 13.92 -7.91 9.07
CA PRO A 105 15.00 -8.69 8.49
C PRO A 105 16.36 -8.00 8.76
N ASP A 106 17.44 -8.77 8.74
CA ASP A 106 18.78 -8.29 9.02
C ASP A 106 19.12 -7.05 8.16
N LYS A 107 19.41 -5.93 8.83
CA LYS A 107 19.72 -4.66 8.19
C LYS A 107 20.98 -4.76 7.31
N ALA A 108 21.97 -5.51 7.75
CA ALA A 108 23.23 -5.70 7.01
C ALA A 108 22.98 -6.45 5.69
N ALA A 109 22.19 -7.52 5.72
CA ALA A 109 21.84 -8.27 4.50
C ALA A 109 21.06 -7.41 3.49
N ARG A 110 20.20 -6.49 3.98
CA ARG A 110 19.47 -5.56 3.11
C ARG A 110 20.36 -4.51 2.46
N GLU A 111 21.31 -3.96 3.21
CA GLU A 111 22.28 -2.99 2.69
C GLU A 111 23.18 -3.63 1.64
N GLU A 112 23.59 -4.87 1.86
CA GLU A 112 24.39 -5.62 0.88
C GLU A 112 23.60 -5.92 -0.40
N ALA A 113 22.36 -6.37 -0.29
CA ALA A 113 21.47 -6.59 -1.42
C ALA A 113 21.21 -5.30 -2.21
N ALA A 114 21.02 -4.16 -1.53
CA ALA A 114 20.83 -2.87 -2.18
C ALA A 114 22.08 -2.43 -2.95
N LYS A 115 23.28 -2.63 -2.38
CA LYS A 115 24.56 -2.36 -3.06
C LYS A 115 24.76 -3.26 -4.29
N ALA A 116 24.44 -4.55 -4.18
CA ALA A 116 24.52 -5.49 -5.28
C ALA A 116 23.57 -5.15 -6.44
N ALA A 117 22.41 -4.55 -6.13
CA ALA A 117 21.42 -4.13 -7.12
C ALA A 117 21.76 -2.80 -7.83
N GLU A 118 22.70 -1.99 -7.29
CA GLU A 118 22.97 -0.64 -7.81
C GLU A 118 23.31 -0.59 -9.31
N PRO A 119 24.14 -1.49 -9.90
CA PRO A 119 24.40 -1.48 -11.34
C PRO A 119 23.12 -1.67 -12.17
N LEU A 120 22.19 -2.50 -11.71
CA LEU A 120 20.89 -2.72 -12.35
C LEU A 120 20.01 -1.46 -12.22
N LEU A 121 19.98 -0.85 -11.05
CA LEU A 121 19.18 0.36 -10.79
C LEU A 121 19.64 1.52 -11.68
N VAL A 122 20.95 1.73 -11.85
CA VAL A 122 21.51 2.74 -12.76
C VAL A 122 21.05 2.51 -14.20
N ARG A 123 21.09 1.26 -14.66
CA ARG A 123 20.62 0.91 -16.01
C ARG A 123 19.11 1.15 -16.16
N LEU A 124 18.32 0.78 -15.16
CA LEU A 124 16.86 0.98 -15.17
C LEU A 124 16.50 2.46 -15.14
N ARG A 125 17.21 3.30 -14.38
CA ARG A 125 17.01 4.76 -14.40
C ARG A 125 17.17 5.32 -15.82
N GLY A 126 18.20 4.90 -16.54
CA GLY A 126 18.40 5.34 -17.92
C GLY A 126 17.35 4.85 -18.91
N LEU A 127 16.80 3.64 -18.71
CA LEU A 127 15.75 3.08 -19.57
C LEU A 127 14.35 3.65 -19.30
N LEU A 128 14.12 4.10 -18.08
CA LEU A 128 12.84 4.60 -17.60
C LEU A 128 12.81 6.13 -17.46
N ASP A 129 13.87 6.80 -17.94
CA ASP A 129 13.96 8.26 -17.93
C ASP A 129 12.72 8.91 -18.58
N GLY A 130 12.16 9.91 -17.96
CA GLY A 130 10.92 10.57 -18.37
C GLY A 130 9.62 9.75 -18.14
N LYS A 131 9.72 8.49 -17.65
CA LYS A 131 8.54 7.65 -17.34
C LYS A 131 8.28 7.52 -15.85
N VAL A 132 9.33 7.59 -15.05
CA VAL A 132 9.28 7.55 -13.58
C VAL A 132 10.21 8.60 -13.02
N SER A 133 9.91 9.11 -11.84
CA SER A 133 10.74 10.13 -11.18
C SER A 133 12.05 9.56 -10.61
N ASP A 134 12.04 8.29 -10.17
CA ASP A 134 13.23 7.62 -9.65
C ASP A 134 13.07 6.10 -9.69
N VAL A 135 14.21 5.38 -9.67
CA VAL A 135 14.27 3.92 -9.51
C VAL A 135 15.24 3.59 -8.39
N ARG A 136 14.74 2.93 -7.35
CA ARG A 136 15.52 2.62 -6.14
C ARG A 136 15.24 1.22 -5.60
N ALA A 137 16.14 0.69 -4.80
CA ALA A 137 15.90 -0.54 -4.06
C ALA A 137 14.73 -0.35 -3.08
N SER A 138 13.84 -1.33 -3.02
CA SER A 138 12.65 -1.29 -2.17
C SER A 138 12.73 -2.32 -1.05
N GLN A 139 12.31 -1.94 0.15
CA GLN A 139 12.12 -2.85 1.28
C GLN A 139 10.71 -3.45 1.32
N ARG A 140 9.83 -3.07 0.39
CA ARG A 140 8.41 -3.50 0.33
C ARG A 140 8.22 -4.87 -0.30
N LEU A 141 9.25 -5.36 -1.01
CA LEU A 141 9.19 -6.58 -1.81
C LEU A 141 9.83 -7.74 -1.07
N THR A 142 9.24 -8.92 -1.20
CA THR A 142 9.79 -10.20 -0.76
C THR A 142 9.97 -11.15 -1.95
N ASP A 143 8.94 -11.31 -2.75
CA ASP A 143 8.91 -12.25 -3.89
C ASP A 143 8.83 -11.53 -5.23
N SER A 144 8.17 -10.39 -5.28
CA SER A 144 8.01 -9.63 -6.53
C SER A 144 9.29 -8.88 -6.93
N PRO A 145 9.63 -8.81 -8.22
CA PRO A 145 10.87 -8.16 -8.70
C PRO A 145 10.80 -6.63 -8.62
N SER A 146 9.62 -6.04 -8.71
CA SER A 146 9.43 -4.59 -8.71
C SER A 146 8.02 -4.18 -8.33
N CYS A 147 7.85 -2.94 -7.87
CA CYS A 147 6.53 -2.32 -7.70
C CYS A 147 6.61 -0.82 -8.02
N LEU A 148 5.48 -0.25 -8.39
CA LEU A 148 5.32 1.19 -8.53
C LEU A 148 4.88 1.78 -7.21
N VAL A 149 5.55 2.84 -6.76
CA VAL A 149 5.19 3.62 -5.57
C VAL A 149 4.92 5.04 -6.01
N LEU A 150 3.79 5.58 -5.60
CA LEU A 150 3.39 6.96 -5.87
C LEU A 150 3.84 7.88 -4.74
N ASN A 151 3.98 9.17 -5.03
CA ASN A 151 4.14 10.17 -3.98
C ASN A 151 2.89 10.21 -3.10
N SER A 152 3.02 10.72 -1.87
CA SER A 152 1.91 10.75 -0.90
C SER A 152 0.71 11.55 -1.40
N HIS A 153 0.94 12.56 -2.24
CA HIS A 153 -0.10 13.45 -2.77
C HIS A 153 -0.63 13.03 -4.14
N ASP A 154 0.01 12.05 -4.79
CA ASP A 154 -0.42 11.60 -6.10
C ASP A 154 -1.74 10.81 -6.01
N MET A 155 -2.50 10.87 -7.11
CA MET A 155 -3.72 10.09 -7.24
C MET A 155 -3.37 8.60 -7.38
N ALA A 156 -4.05 7.73 -6.63
CA ALA A 156 -3.84 6.28 -6.73
C ALA A 156 -4.05 5.77 -8.16
N VAL A 157 -3.26 4.78 -8.59
CA VAL A 157 -3.32 4.22 -9.96
C VAL A 157 -4.73 3.72 -10.29
N HIS A 158 -5.41 3.12 -9.32
CA HIS A 158 -6.79 2.68 -9.50
C HIS A 158 -7.74 3.85 -9.77
N MET A 159 -7.63 4.94 -9.03
CA MET A 159 -8.42 6.16 -9.27
C MET A 159 -8.14 6.77 -10.65
N GLN A 160 -6.87 6.81 -11.08
CA GLN A 160 -6.52 7.30 -12.42
C GLN A 160 -7.19 6.46 -13.51
N ARG A 161 -7.27 5.12 -13.34
CA ARG A 161 -7.98 4.23 -14.25
C ARG A 161 -9.48 4.51 -14.30
N LEU A 162 -10.11 4.66 -13.12
CA LEU A 162 -11.55 4.96 -13.03
C LEU A 162 -11.89 6.27 -13.74
N LEU A 163 -11.09 7.31 -13.57
CA LEU A 163 -11.29 8.60 -14.21
C LEU A 163 -11.11 8.52 -15.73
N ARG A 164 -10.09 7.79 -16.22
CA ARG A 164 -9.91 7.54 -17.66
C ARG A 164 -11.09 6.77 -18.26
N GLN A 165 -11.61 5.76 -17.57
CA GLN A 165 -12.79 5.02 -17.99
C GLN A 165 -14.06 5.88 -18.00
N ALA A 166 -14.12 6.90 -17.15
CA ALA A 166 -15.21 7.89 -17.12
C ALA A 166 -15.04 9.02 -18.16
N GLY A 167 -14.00 8.96 -19.01
CA GLY A 167 -13.79 9.93 -20.08
C GLY A 167 -13.07 11.21 -19.64
N HIS A 168 -12.42 11.21 -18.47
CA HIS A 168 -11.58 12.32 -18.02
C HIS A 168 -10.14 12.12 -18.55
N ASP A 169 -9.66 13.06 -19.38
CA ASP A 169 -8.25 13.14 -19.75
C ASP A 169 -7.46 13.60 -18.52
N LEU A 170 -6.64 12.70 -17.99
CA LEU A 170 -5.66 13.04 -16.96
C LEU A 170 -4.39 13.43 -17.69
N GLU A 171 -4.00 14.69 -17.60
CA GLU A 171 -2.68 15.12 -18.02
C GLU A 171 -1.65 14.28 -17.24
N SER A 172 -0.71 13.67 -17.97
CA SER A 172 0.42 12.94 -17.39
C SER A 172 1.33 13.95 -16.70
N THR A 173 1.26 14.01 -15.38
CA THR A 173 2.24 14.73 -14.55
C THR A 173 3.46 13.87 -14.34
#